data_f83368652bed63de15868347587e9c6d
#
_entry.id   f83368652bed63de15868347587e9c6d
#
_cell.length_a   1.000
_cell.length_b   1.000
_cell.length_c   1.000
_cell.angle_alpha   90.00
_cell.angle_beta   90.00
_cell.angle_gamma   90.00
#
_symmetry.space_group_name_H-M   'P 1'
#
loop_
_entity.id
_entity.type
_entity.pdbx_description
1 polymer ?
#
loop_
_entity_poly.entity_id
_entity_poly.type
_entity_poly.pdbx_seq_one_letter_code
_entity_poly.pdbx_strand_id
1 'polypeptide(L)'
;DPNKVDTWMYDHTFEDFTQSSIELDAFVFRHLDQLFHNSTLNSTLDYEIRQDGNVFFLHLLGCDTAGHSYRPYSAEYYDNVKYIDDQIPILIDKVNKFFADDKTAFIFTADHGMSAFGSHGDGHPNNTRTPLVAWGAGLNKPVHNPFPVSDNYTENWELSSIKRNDVKQADIASLMSYLIGVNYPKNSVGELPIAYIDGKESDKLAALYNNARSILEQYLVKQDEVTDSQFFYKEYFKFVEKSHSHYLEEIETLIQRISEGENYLEQEAITLTEELMQITLEGLHYLTTYNWRFIRTIVTFGFVGWIFFSFIIFLKSFILENVIDDQKASPLSHAVFGSIGILLNWILFYQHSPFNFYMYLLFPLYFWSYIFTNRSVLRSGIKEFFKGTSPWKRVLITISIISVYEGIVYGFFHRWTFTLITNILAFYPFICGVRELSVNILWIITSVLLSTFT
;
A
#
# COMPACT_ATOMS: atom_id res chain seq x y z
N ASP A 1 -0.15 -24.41 -6.47
CA ASP A 1 -0.07 -25.77 -7.02
C ASP A 1 -0.27 -26.76 -5.87
N PRO A 2 -1.40 -27.49 -5.81
CA PRO A 2 -1.72 -28.37 -4.68
C PRO A 2 -0.73 -29.51 -4.47
N ASN A 3 0.19 -29.74 -5.40
CA ASN A 3 1.25 -30.76 -5.29
C ASN A 3 2.62 -30.19 -4.91
N LYS A 4 2.72 -28.88 -4.63
CA LYS A 4 3.98 -28.21 -4.31
C LYS A 4 3.95 -27.36 -3.06
N VAL A 5 2.77 -27.16 -2.48
CA VAL A 5 2.59 -26.33 -1.28
C VAL A 5 1.68 -27.07 -0.31
N ASP A 6 2.22 -27.43 0.84
CA ASP A 6 1.46 -27.95 1.97
C ASP A 6 1.11 -26.77 2.88
N THR A 7 -0.15 -26.70 3.31
CA THR A 7 -0.65 -25.61 4.14
C THR A 7 -1.38 -26.13 5.36
N TRP A 8 -1.09 -25.54 6.51
CA TRP A 8 -1.84 -25.76 7.75
C TRP A 8 -2.42 -24.41 8.15
N MET A 9 -3.71 -24.41 8.43
CA MET A 9 -4.43 -23.22 8.88
C MET A 9 -5.12 -23.53 10.22
N TYR A 10 -5.10 -22.56 11.13
CA TYR A 10 -5.92 -22.63 12.33
C TYR A 10 -7.40 -22.43 11.97
N ASP A 11 -8.29 -22.96 12.82
CA ASP A 11 -9.72 -22.73 12.69
C ASP A 11 -10.04 -21.25 12.98
N HIS A 12 -11.02 -20.68 12.27
CA HIS A 12 -11.45 -19.28 12.44
C HIS A 12 -11.86 -18.94 13.89
N THR A 13 -12.19 -19.94 14.72
CA THR A 13 -12.47 -19.74 16.15
C THR A 13 -11.26 -19.26 16.94
N PHE A 14 -10.04 -19.42 16.43
CA PHE A 14 -8.82 -18.89 17.03
C PHE A 14 -8.64 -17.39 16.81
N GLU A 15 -9.37 -16.79 15.86
CA GLU A 15 -9.37 -15.33 15.61
C GLU A 15 -10.33 -14.57 16.55
N ASP A 16 -10.74 -15.20 17.66
CA ASP A 16 -11.54 -14.55 18.69
C ASP A 16 -10.67 -13.55 19.49
N PHE A 17 -10.89 -12.27 19.26
CA PHE A 17 -10.19 -11.17 19.93
C PHE A 17 -10.37 -11.12 21.46
N THR A 18 -11.22 -11.96 22.03
CA THR A 18 -11.40 -12.08 23.49
C THR A 18 -10.48 -13.12 24.10
N GLN A 19 -9.81 -13.94 23.30
CA GLN A 19 -8.89 -14.99 23.75
C GLN A 19 -7.43 -14.52 23.64
N SER A 20 -6.52 -15.31 24.23
CA SER A 20 -5.09 -15.04 24.12
C SER A 20 -4.60 -15.29 22.70
N SER A 21 -4.08 -14.25 22.04
CA SER A 21 -3.51 -14.32 20.69
C SER A 21 -2.20 -15.13 20.61
N ILE A 22 -1.57 -15.46 21.74
CA ILE A 22 -0.40 -16.36 21.83
C ILE A 22 -0.72 -17.74 21.22
N GLU A 23 -1.98 -18.21 21.31
CA GLU A 23 -2.37 -19.50 20.74
C GLU A 23 -2.24 -19.55 19.20
N LEU A 24 -2.37 -18.43 18.51
CA LEU A 24 -2.14 -18.33 17.07
C LEU A 24 -0.68 -18.68 16.71
N ASP A 25 0.25 -18.15 17.47
CA ASP A 25 1.69 -18.40 17.26
C ASP A 25 2.07 -19.80 17.75
N ALA A 26 1.55 -20.22 18.90
CA ALA A 26 1.75 -21.56 19.44
C ALA A 26 1.26 -22.67 18.49
N PHE A 27 0.18 -22.41 17.75
CA PHE A 27 -0.29 -23.31 16.69
C PHE A 27 0.80 -23.57 15.65
N VAL A 28 1.46 -22.51 15.17
CA VAL A 28 2.49 -22.60 14.14
C VAL A 28 3.68 -23.44 14.62
N PHE A 29 4.18 -23.16 15.82
CA PHE A 29 5.31 -23.91 16.40
C PHE A 29 4.95 -25.39 16.65
N ARG A 30 3.75 -25.68 17.15
CA ARG A 30 3.28 -27.07 17.35
C ARG A 30 3.17 -27.83 16.02
N HIS A 31 2.71 -27.19 14.94
CA HIS A 31 2.60 -27.85 13.63
C HIS A 31 3.96 -28.15 13.02
N LEU A 32 4.94 -27.26 13.20
CA LEU A 32 6.31 -27.55 12.77
C LEU A 32 6.90 -28.73 13.57
N ASP A 33 6.67 -28.78 14.88
CA ASP A 33 7.08 -29.91 15.72
C ASP A 33 6.44 -31.23 15.25
N GLN A 34 5.15 -31.20 14.93
CA GLN A 34 4.43 -32.35 14.39
C GLN A 34 4.99 -32.78 13.02
N LEU A 35 5.30 -31.83 12.14
CA LEU A 35 5.90 -32.11 10.84
C LEU A 35 7.22 -32.85 10.98
N PHE A 36 8.14 -32.36 11.82
CA PHE A 36 9.42 -33.01 12.07
C PHE A 36 9.25 -34.36 12.77
N HIS A 37 8.32 -34.49 13.71
CA HIS A 37 8.02 -35.77 14.32
C HIS A 37 7.46 -36.77 13.31
N ASN A 38 6.49 -36.36 12.48
CA ASN A 38 5.87 -37.22 11.48
C ASN A 38 6.88 -37.70 10.43
N SER A 39 7.86 -36.88 10.08
CA SER A 39 8.93 -37.28 9.15
C SER A 39 9.78 -38.42 9.71
N THR A 40 9.99 -38.49 11.03
CA THR A 40 10.71 -39.64 11.63
C THR A 40 9.96 -40.96 11.51
N LEU A 41 8.64 -40.92 11.29
CA LEU A 41 7.77 -42.07 11.12
C LEU A 41 7.45 -42.39 9.65
N ASN A 42 7.72 -41.47 8.75
CA ASN A 42 7.40 -41.59 7.33
C ASN A 42 8.63 -41.22 6.47
N SER A 43 9.29 -42.24 5.92
CA SER A 43 10.51 -42.06 5.14
C SER A 43 10.31 -41.27 3.84
N THR A 44 9.12 -41.27 3.25
CA THR A 44 8.81 -40.45 2.07
C THR A 44 8.74 -38.97 2.47
N LEU A 45 8.06 -38.66 3.55
CA LEU A 45 7.97 -37.30 4.08
C LEU A 45 9.36 -36.78 4.51
N ASP A 46 10.17 -37.63 5.19
CA ASP A 46 11.54 -37.25 5.57
C ASP A 46 12.41 -36.94 4.34
N TYR A 47 12.30 -37.76 3.30
CA TYR A 47 12.99 -37.50 2.05
C TYR A 47 12.56 -36.19 1.40
N GLU A 48 11.25 -35.91 1.33
CA GLU A 48 10.71 -34.70 0.72
C GLU A 48 11.12 -33.44 1.49
N ILE A 49 11.05 -33.45 2.81
CA ILE A 49 11.42 -32.30 3.65
C ILE A 49 12.92 -31.98 3.57
N ARG A 50 13.77 -32.98 3.36
CA ARG A 50 15.23 -32.80 3.26
C ARG A 50 15.74 -32.44 1.87
N GLN A 51 14.86 -32.29 0.88
CA GLN A 51 15.29 -31.83 -0.44
C GLN A 51 15.76 -30.38 -0.39
N ASP A 52 16.74 -30.05 -1.24
CA ASP A 52 17.18 -28.67 -1.43
C ASP A 52 16.05 -27.82 -2.03
N GLY A 53 15.98 -26.54 -1.66
CA GLY A 53 14.99 -25.60 -2.19
C GLY A 53 13.63 -25.58 -1.46
N ASN A 54 13.50 -26.29 -0.35
CA ASN A 54 12.32 -26.20 0.51
C ASN A 54 12.24 -24.83 1.22
N VAL A 55 11.02 -24.28 1.32
CA VAL A 55 10.74 -23.04 2.03
C VAL A 55 9.70 -23.32 3.11
N PHE A 56 10.04 -23.03 4.36
CA PHE A 56 9.12 -23.05 5.50
C PHE A 56 8.65 -21.61 5.79
N PHE A 57 7.39 -21.32 5.53
CA PHE A 57 6.79 -20.04 5.85
C PHE A 57 5.97 -20.15 7.13
N LEU A 58 6.47 -19.53 8.19
CA LEU A 58 5.85 -19.54 9.52
C LEU A 58 5.18 -18.19 9.75
N HIS A 59 3.86 -18.13 9.59
CA HIS A 59 3.08 -16.91 9.77
C HIS A 59 2.63 -16.77 11.21
N LEU A 60 3.22 -15.83 11.94
CA LEU A 60 2.97 -15.57 13.36
C LEU A 60 2.01 -14.36 13.48
N LEU A 61 0.72 -14.62 13.69
CA LEU A 61 -0.33 -13.59 13.69
C LEU A 61 -0.62 -12.99 15.06
N GLY A 62 -0.05 -13.56 16.13
CA GLY A 62 -0.37 -13.18 17.50
C GLY A 62 -0.13 -11.72 17.83
N CYS A 63 0.97 -11.14 17.36
CA CYS A 63 1.28 -9.73 17.58
C CYS A 63 0.28 -8.78 16.88
N ASP A 64 -0.14 -9.10 15.67
CA ASP A 64 -1.14 -8.30 14.95
C ASP A 64 -2.49 -8.34 15.68
N THR A 65 -2.97 -9.52 16.03
CA THR A 65 -4.22 -9.70 16.79
C THR A 65 -4.19 -9.00 18.14
N ALA A 66 -3.08 -9.12 18.90
CA ALA A 66 -2.91 -8.40 20.17
C ALA A 66 -2.88 -6.88 19.95
N GLY A 67 -2.22 -6.42 18.90
CA GLY A 67 -2.14 -5.00 18.55
C GLY A 67 -3.49 -4.40 18.22
N HIS A 68 -4.35 -5.10 17.50
CA HIS A 68 -5.73 -4.68 17.23
C HIS A 68 -6.60 -4.64 18.48
N SER A 69 -6.48 -5.67 19.34
CA SER A 69 -7.32 -5.81 20.52
C SER A 69 -6.92 -4.88 21.66
N TYR A 70 -5.61 -4.82 21.97
CA TYR A 70 -5.08 -4.17 23.18
C TYR A 70 -4.16 -2.99 22.89
N ARG A 71 -3.79 -2.76 21.62
CA ARG A 71 -2.84 -1.77 21.11
C ARG A 71 -1.37 -2.11 21.38
N PRO A 72 -0.42 -1.58 20.57
CA PRO A 72 0.99 -1.98 20.59
C PRO A 72 1.76 -1.75 21.89
N TYR A 73 1.27 -0.93 22.81
CA TYR A 73 1.95 -0.63 24.07
C TYR A 73 1.29 -1.30 25.29
N SER A 74 0.39 -2.28 25.06
CA SER A 74 -0.25 -3.05 26.13
C SER A 74 0.66 -4.18 26.65
N ALA A 75 0.37 -4.68 27.85
CA ALA A 75 1.05 -5.83 28.41
C ALA A 75 0.82 -7.09 27.54
N GLU A 76 -0.41 -7.27 27.05
CA GLU A 76 -0.80 -8.39 26.21
C GLU A 76 -0.01 -8.42 24.89
N TYR A 77 0.27 -7.25 24.29
CA TYR A 77 1.11 -7.16 23.11
C TYR A 77 2.55 -7.53 23.41
N TYR A 78 3.12 -7.01 24.50
CA TYR A 78 4.49 -7.35 24.89
C TYR A 78 4.63 -8.83 25.27
N ASP A 79 3.63 -9.44 25.88
CA ASP A 79 3.62 -10.87 26.17
C ASP A 79 3.68 -11.72 24.90
N ASN A 80 3.00 -11.30 23.81
CA ASN A 80 3.13 -11.94 22.49
C ASN A 80 4.53 -11.80 21.92
N VAL A 81 5.09 -10.58 21.92
CA VAL A 81 6.47 -10.34 21.45
C VAL A 81 7.45 -11.20 22.23
N LYS A 82 7.32 -11.24 23.57
CA LYS A 82 8.15 -12.07 24.44
C LYS A 82 8.00 -13.56 24.14
N TYR A 83 6.77 -14.04 23.92
CA TYR A 83 6.53 -15.43 23.59
C TYR A 83 7.24 -15.82 22.29
N ILE A 84 7.13 -15.01 21.24
CA ILE A 84 7.83 -15.25 19.97
C ILE A 84 9.34 -15.27 20.19
N ASP A 85 9.87 -14.27 20.89
CA ASP A 85 11.30 -14.14 21.17
C ASP A 85 11.84 -15.37 21.92
N ASP A 86 11.11 -15.87 22.93
CA ASP A 86 11.46 -17.09 23.66
C ASP A 86 11.41 -18.36 22.76
N GLN A 87 10.53 -18.40 21.72
CA GLN A 87 10.41 -19.55 20.82
C GLN A 87 11.47 -19.58 19.70
N ILE A 88 11.96 -18.43 19.23
CA ILE A 88 12.90 -18.38 18.10
C ILE A 88 14.19 -19.18 18.36
N PRO A 89 14.89 -19.06 19.48
CA PRO A 89 16.07 -19.89 19.76
C PRO A 89 15.77 -21.39 19.78
N ILE A 90 14.61 -21.78 20.30
CA ILE A 90 14.16 -23.17 20.35
C ILE A 90 13.91 -23.70 18.92
N LEU A 91 13.27 -22.89 18.08
CA LEU A 91 13.03 -23.18 16.67
C LEU A 91 14.35 -23.40 15.93
N ILE A 92 15.30 -22.45 16.06
CA ILE A 92 16.61 -22.54 15.41
C ILE A 92 17.35 -23.82 15.80
N ASP A 93 17.38 -24.16 17.10
CA ASP A 93 18.00 -25.36 17.61
C ASP A 93 17.37 -26.65 17.03
N LYS A 94 16.02 -26.69 16.96
CA LYS A 94 15.28 -27.80 16.37
C LYS A 94 15.58 -27.97 14.89
N VAL A 95 15.56 -26.89 14.10
CA VAL A 95 15.83 -26.91 12.67
C VAL A 95 17.26 -27.36 12.42
N ASN A 96 18.24 -26.80 13.12
CA ASN A 96 19.63 -27.17 13.00
C ASN A 96 19.90 -28.64 13.36
N LYS A 97 19.23 -29.16 14.41
CA LYS A 97 19.32 -30.58 14.77
C LYS A 97 18.64 -31.50 13.78
N PHE A 98 17.53 -31.06 13.19
CA PHE A 98 16.79 -31.87 12.23
C PHE A 98 17.56 -32.01 10.92
N PHE A 99 18.03 -30.92 10.33
CA PHE A 99 18.78 -30.96 9.06
C PHE A 99 20.23 -31.37 9.23
N ALA A 100 20.91 -30.85 10.26
CA ALA A 100 22.31 -31.16 10.63
C ALA A 100 23.32 -31.03 9.45
N ASP A 101 23.08 -30.03 8.56
CA ASP A 101 23.85 -29.87 7.31
C ASP A 101 24.41 -28.44 7.10
N ASP A 102 24.13 -27.51 8.04
CA ASP A 102 24.52 -26.09 7.97
C ASP A 102 24.06 -25.35 6.69
N LYS A 103 23.04 -25.86 5.99
CA LYS A 103 22.54 -25.29 4.73
C LYS A 103 21.27 -24.43 4.88
N THR A 104 20.74 -24.29 6.07
CA THR A 104 19.54 -23.51 6.31
C THR A 104 19.84 -22.02 6.42
N ALA A 105 19.11 -21.21 5.65
CA ALA A 105 19.04 -19.76 5.82
C ALA A 105 17.77 -19.40 6.59
N PHE A 106 17.86 -18.44 7.49
CA PHE A 106 16.73 -17.91 8.26
C PHE A 106 16.48 -16.46 7.88
N ILE A 107 15.21 -16.11 7.65
CA ILE A 107 14.76 -14.76 7.41
C ILE A 107 13.63 -14.45 8.37
N PHE A 108 13.84 -13.50 9.27
CA PHE A 108 12.85 -13.01 10.21
C PHE A 108 12.45 -11.59 9.83
N THR A 109 11.16 -11.36 9.61
CA THR A 109 10.61 -10.07 9.20
C THR A 109 9.15 -9.94 9.63
N ALA A 110 8.55 -8.79 9.35
CA ALA A 110 7.12 -8.56 9.45
C ALA A 110 6.59 -7.98 8.13
N ASP A 111 5.34 -8.25 7.82
CA ASP A 111 4.65 -7.73 6.63
C ASP A 111 4.31 -6.23 6.77
N HIS A 112 4.00 -5.77 7.98
CA HIS A 112 3.78 -4.36 8.32
C HIS A 112 4.08 -4.09 9.80
N GLY A 113 4.12 -2.83 10.16
CA GLY A 113 4.09 -2.39 11.56
C GLY A 113 2.66 -2.02 11.98
N MET A 114 2.54 -1.31 13.11
CA MET A 114 1.24 -0.92 13.64
C MET A 114 1.30 0.47 14.29
N SER A 115 0.25 1.26 14.08
CA SER A 115 0.08 2.55 14.73
C SER A 115 -0.27 2.40 16.21
N ALA A 116 -0.01 3.44 17.01
CA ALA A 116 -0.37 3.46 18.44
C ALA A 116 -1.87 3.23 18.71
N PHE A 117 -2.72 3.35 17.69
CA PHE A 117 -4.16 3.09 17.79
C PHE A 117 -4.56 1.65 17.52
N GLY A 118 -3.62 0.76 17.24
CA GLY A 118 -3.89 -0.62 16.88
C GLY A 118 -4.48 -0.78 15.49
N SER A 119 -3.99 -0.01 14.52
CA SER A 119 -4.36 -0.11 13.11
C SER A 119 -3.14 0.01 12.20
N HIS A 120 -3.27 -0.49 10.98
CA HIS A 120 -2.24 -0.43 9.94
C HIS A 120 -2.89 -0.19 8.57
N GLY A 121 -2.06 -0.14 7.50
CA GLY A 121 -2.52 0.00 6.13
C GLY A 121 -2.41 1.42 5.57
N ASP A 122 -1.93 2.39 6.35
CA ASP A 122 -1.57 3.72 5.86
C ASP A 122 -0.06 3.82 5.55
N GLY A 123 0.38 4.95 4.98
CA GLY A 123 1.77 5.21 4.65
C GLY A 123 2.64 5.73 5.80
N HIS A 124 2.15 5.71 7.03
CA HIS A 124 2.93 6.20 8.18
C HIS A 124 4.14 5.27 8.45
N PRO A 125 5.33 5.80 8.79
CA PRO A 125 6.51 4.98 9.05
C PRO A 125 6.32 3.85 10.08
N ASN A 126 5.48 4.06 11.10
CA ASN A 126 5.16 3.02 12.09
C ASN A 126 4.45 1.80 11.48
N ASN A 127 3.76 1.98 10.34
CA ASN A 127 3.05 0.92 9.65
C ASN A 127 3.86 0.31 8.50
N THR A 128 4.81 1.07 7.93
CA THR A 128 5.50 0.67 6.69
C THR A 128 6.96 0.26 6.91
N ARG A 129 7.55 0.53 8.08
CA ARG A 129 8.92 0.13 8.39
C ARG A 129 8.91 -1.06 9.33
N THR A 130 9.49 -2.16 8.84
CA THR A 130 9.53 -3.44 9.54
C THR A 130 10.98 -3.90 9.72
N PRO A 131 11.29 -4.70 10.75
CA PRO A 131 12.61 -5.28 10.90
C PRO A 131 12.85 -6.34 9.83
N LEU A 132 14.12 -6.50 9.43
CA LEU A 132 14.60 -7.64 8.66
C LEU A 132 15.89 -8.12 9.29
N VAL A 133 15.89 -9.39 9.74
CA VAL A 133 17.09 -10.07 10.23
C VAL A 133 17.26 -11.35 9.43
N ALA A 134 18.43 -11.51 8.79
CA ALA A 134 18.74 -12.66 7.98
C ALA A 134 20.08 -13.27 8.40
N TRP A 135 20.14 -14.60 8.56
CA TRP A 135 21.34 -15.31 9.00
C TRP A 135 21.34 -16.75 8.51
N GLY A 136 22.49 -17.44 8.60
CA GLY A 136 22.65 -18.83 8.19
C GLY A 136 23.32 -18.96 6.84
N ALA A 137 23.00 -20.02 6.11
CA ALA A 137 23.66 -20.36 4.84
C ALA A 137 23.49 -19.29 3.76
N GLY A 138 24.61 -18.94 3.10
CA GLY A 138 24.62 -17.99 1.99
C GLY A 138 24.42 -16.52 2.38
N LEU A 139 24.41 -16.20 3.68
CA LEU A 139 24.19 -14.86 4.19
C LEU A 139 25.40 -14.29 4.89
N ASN A 140 25.69 -13.01 4.63
CA ASN A 140 26.79 -12.29 5.24
C ASN A 140 26.63 -12.19 6.77
N LYS A 141 27.75 -12.28 7.47
CA LYS A 141 27.79 -11.96 8.90
C LYS A 141 27.67 -10.44 9.12
N PRO A 142 27.20 -10.00 10.31
CA PRO A 142 27.16 -8.58 10.65
C PRO A 142 28.51 -7.90 10.45
N VAL A 143 28.50 -6.74 9.79
CA VAL A 143 29.71 -5.95 9.51
C VAL A 143 29.79 -4.79 10.51
N HIS A 144 30.97 -4.61 11.12
CA HIS A 144 31.23 -3.47 12.01
C HIS A 144 31.18 -2.15 11.23
N ASN A 145 30.45 -1.17 11.75
CA ASN A 145 30.42 0.17 11.22
C ASN A 145 31.47 1.05 11.93
N PRO A 146 32.55 1.44 11.24
CA PRO A 146 33.56 2.30 11.85
C PRO A 146 33.09 3.73 12.14
N PHE A 147 31.94 4.12 11.50
CA PHE A 147 31.31 5.42 11.70
C PHE A 147 29.87 5.19 12.18
N PRO A 148 29.67 4.96 13.51
CA PRO A 148 28.33 4.69 14.03
C PRO A 148 27.33 5.76 13.63
N VAL A 149 26.21 5.35 13.07
CA VAL A 149 25.09 6.23 12.78
C VAL A 149 24.08 6.06 13.90
N SER A 150 23.83 7.15 14.64
CA SER A 150 22.79 7.18 15.65
C SER A 150 21.50 7.63 14.99
N ASP A 151 20.52 6.76 14.99
CA ASP A 151 19.14 7.05 14.61
C ASP A 151 18.16 6.35 15.55
N ASN A 152 16.87 6.68 15.45
CA ASN A 152 15.83 6.13 16.32
C ASN A 152 15.67 4.60 16.23
N TYR A 153 16.28 3.94 15.23
CA TYR A 153 16.17 2.49 15.00
C TYR A 153 17.39 1.71 15.50
N THR A 154 18.53 2.36 15.69
CA THR A 154 19.79 1.69 16.10
C THR A 154 20.23 2.07 17.50
N GLU A 155 19.97 3.30 17.94
CA GLU A 155 20.46 3.84 19.20
C GLU A 155 19.90 3.08 20.42
N ASN A 156 18.58 2.88 20.45
CA ASN A 156 17.90 2.22 21.57
C ASN A 156 18.21 0.71 21.65
N TRP A 157 18.73 0.11 20.59
CA TRP A 157 19.04 -1.31 20.50
C TRP A 157 20.54 -1.60 20.59
N GLU A 158 21.35 -0.57 20.88
CA GLU A 158 22.81 -0.66 20.96
C GLU A 158 23.48 -1.22 19.68
N LEU A 159 22.80 -1.06 18.53
CA LEU A 159 23.24 -1.58 17.22
C LEU A 159 23.96 -0.54 16.35
N SER A 160 24.27 0.64 16.89
CA SER A 160 24.93 1.71 16.12
C SER A 160 26.31 1.33 15.57
N SER A 161 26.98 0.35 16.19
CA SER A 161 28.26 -0.19 15.73
C SER A 161 28.16 -1.21 14.61
N ILE A 162 26.95 -1.65 14.25
CA ILE A 162 26.70 -2.61 13.18
C ILE A 162 26.16 -1.87 11.96
N LYS A 163 26.69 -2.18 10.77
CA LYS A 163 26.20 -1.61 9.53
C LYS A 163 24.79 -2.15 9.24
N ARG A 164 23.78 -1.25 9.27
CA ARG A 164 22.42 -1.57 8.83
C ARG A 164 22.35 -1.47 7.30
N ASN A 165 21.71 -2.44 6.67
CA ASN A 165 21.41 -2.43 5.25
C ASN A 165 19.89 -2.38 5.09
N ASP A 166 19.34 -1.21 4.73
CA ASP A 166 17.92 -1.04 4.49
C ASP A 166 17.54 -1.60 3.11
N VAL A 167 16.41 -2.29 3.04
CA VAL A 167 15.88 -2.90 1.81
C VAL A 167 14.39 -2.61 1.68
N LYS A 168 13.85 -2.79 0.48
CA LYS A 168 12.40 -2.77 0.27
C LYS A 168 11.82 -4.15 0.60
N GLN A 169 10.59 -4.23 1.06
CA GLN A 169 9.95 -5.54 1.31
C GLN A 169 9.93 -6.44 0.06
N ALA A 170 9.76 -5.84 -1.12
CA ALA A 170 9.81 -6.59 -2.39
C ALA A 170 11.14 -7.33 -2.61
N ASP A 171 12.25 -6.82 -2.04
CA ASP A 171 13.60 -7.37 -2.21
C ASP A 171 13.77 -8.72 -1.52
N ILE A 172 12.94 -9.02 -0.51
CA ILE A 172 12.92 -10.30 0.20
C ILE A 172 12.65 -11.46 -0.77
N ALA A 173 11.73 -11.28 -1.71
CA ALA A 173 11.43 -12.31 -2.70
C ALA A 173 12.64 -12.62 -3.60
N SER A 174 13.38 -11.59 -4.00
CA SER A 174 14.61 -11.74 -4.79
C SER A 174 15.73 -12.40 -3.99
N LEU A 175 15.90 -11.99 -2.72
CA LEU A 175 16.86 -12.61 -1.81
C LEU A 175 16.58 -14.11 -1.61
N MET A 176 15.34 -14.45 -1.28
CA MET A 176 14.95 -15.85 -1.07
C MET A 176 15.12 -16.69 -2.35
N SER A 177 14.73 -16.16 -3.50
CA SER A 177 14.92 -16.87 -4.77
C SER A 177 16.38 -17.17 -5.05
N TYR A 178 17.27 -16.22 -4.78
CA TYR A 178 18.71 -16.43 -4.91
C TYR A 178 19.21 -17.54 -3.96
N LEU A 179 18.83 -17.48 -2.67
CA LEU A 179 19.30 -18.41 -1.65
C LEU A 179 18.88 -19.86 -1.94
N ILE A 180 17.71 -20.09 -2.52
CA ILE A 180 17.24 -21.43 -2.88
C ILE A 180 17.55 -21.83 -4.34
N GLY A 181 18.22 -20.96 -5.09
CA GLY A 181 18.67 -21.25 -6.45
C GLY A 181 17.55 -21.37 -7.49
N VAL A 182 16.47 -20.61 -7.35
CA VAL A 182 15.35 -20.59 -8.30
C VAL A 182 15.28 -19.26 -9.06
N ASN A 183 14.51 -19.24 -10.15
CA ASN A 183 14.25 -18.00 -10.89
C ASN A 183 13.50 -16.99 -10.05
N TYR A 184 13.76 -15.70 -10.27
CA TYR A 184 13.01 -14.63 -9.66
C TYR A 184 11.52 -14.70 -10.02
N PRO A 185 10.60 -14.36 -9.10
CA PRO A 185 9.19 -14.37 -9.39
C PRO A 185 8.84 -13.41 -10.52
N LYS A 186 8.02 -13.86 -11.47
CA LYS A 186 7.80 -13.22 -12.76
C LYS A 186 7.34 -11.77 -12.71
N ASN A 187 6.58 -11.42 -11.66
CA ASN A 187 6.04 -10.07 -11.42
C ASN A 187 6.70 -9.36 -10.23
N SER A 188 7.84 -9.88 -9.75
CA SER A 188 8.57 -9.23 -8.66
C SER A 188 9.28 -7.99 -9.17
N VAL A 189 9.13 -6.89 -8.45
CA VAL A 189 9.87 -5.64 -8.63
C VAL A 189 11.01 -5.50 -7.62
N GLY A 190 11.30 -6.57 -6.88
CA GLY A 190 12.35 -6.61 -5.87
C GLY A 190 13.73 -6.64 -6.48
N GLU A 191 14.61 -5.81 -5.94
CA GLU A 191 16.03 -5.76 -6.27
C GLU A 191 16.79 -6.77 -5.40
N LEU A 192 17.76 -7.49 -5.98
CA LEU A 192 18.57 -8.43 -5.20
C LEU A 192 19.49 -7.67 -4.24
N PRO A 193 19.32 -7.79 -2.90
CA PRO A 193 20.14 -7.07 -1.95
C PRO A 193 21.50 -7.76 -1.75
N ILE A 194 22.45 -7.52 -2.65
CA ILE A 194 23.76 -8.17 -2.67
C ILE A 194 24.57 -7.99 -1.38
N ALA A 195 24.29 -6.94 -0.61
CA ALA A 195 24.92 -6.72 0.68
C ALA A 195 24.60 -7.80 1.73
N TYR A 196 23.51 -8.54 1.56
CA TYR A 196 23.11 -9.66 2.43
C TYR A 196 23.81 -10.98 2.05
N ILE A 197 24.34 -11.08 0.83
CA ILE A 197 24.78 -12.35 0.24
C ILE A 197 26.26 -12.60 0.55
N ASP A 198 26.54 -13.78 1.09
CA ASP A 198 27.89 -14.33 1.20
C ASP A 198 28.21 -15.15 -0.06
N GLY A 199 29.11 -14.65 -0.88
CA GLY A 199 29.47 -15.27 -2.15
C GLY A 199 30.52 -14.48 -2.92
N LYS A 200 30.99 -15.05 -4.02
CA LYS A 200 31.94 -14.38 -4.91
C LYS A 200 31.25 -13.22 -5.62
N GLU A 201 31.98 -12.12 -5.83
CA GLU A 201 31.44 -10.94 -6.53
C GLU A 201 30.95 -11.28 -7.95
N SER A 202 31.63 -12.19 -8.65
CA SER A 202 31.20 -12.69 -9.97
C SER A 202 29.83 -13.37 -9.94
N ASP A 203 29.55 -14.16 -8.88
CA ASP A 203 28.26 -14.87 -8.74
C ASP A 203 27.15 -13.88 -8.36
N LYS A 204 27.48 -12.92 -7.50
CA LYS A 204 26.57 -11.82 -7.15
C LYS A 204 26.22 -10.96 -8.36
N LEU A 205 27.22 -10.60 -9.19
CA LEU A 205 27.02 -9.86 -10.43
C LEU A 205 26.12 -10.62 -11.41
N ALA A 206 26.37 -11.91 -11.62
CA ALA A 206 25.54 -12.74 -12.51
C ALA A 206 24.08 -12.80 -12.03
N ALA A 207 23.88 -12.98 -10.73
CA ALA A 207 22.54 -13.00 -10.13
C ALA A 207 21.84 -11.64 -10.24
N LEU A 208 22.55 -10.54 -9.95
CA LEU A 208 22.04 -9.17 -10.05
C LEU A 208 21.66 -8.83 -11.49
N TYR A 209 22.50 -9.20 -12.46
CA TYR A 209 22.22 -9.00 -13.88
C TYR A 209 20.98 -9.76 -14.35
N ASN A 210 20.80 -11.00 -13.89
CA ASN A 210 19.60 -11.77 -14.19
C ASN A 210 18.34 -11.15 -13.56
N ASN A 211 18.46 -10.59 -12.35
CA ASN A 211 17.38 -9.85 -11.72
C ASN A 211 17.03 -8.57 -12.49
N ALA A 212 18.03 -7.78 -12.89
CA ALA A 212 17.84 -6.59 -13.71
C ALA A 212 17.15 -6.90 -15.04
N ARG A 213 17.53 -7.99 -15.72
CA ARG A 213 16.86 -8.46 -16.95
C ARG A 213 15.41 -8.86 -16.70
N SER A 214 15.12 -9.52 -15.58
CA SER A 214 13.74 -9.88 -15.23
C SER A 214 12.86 -8.66 -15.00
N ILE A 215 13.39 -7.61 -14.38
CA ILE A 215 12.66 -6.33 -14.17
C ILE A 215 12.54 -5.58 -15.50
N LEU A 216 13.58 -5.57 -16.32
CA LEU A 216 13.54 -4.93 -17.64
C LEU A 216 12.49 -5.56 -18.56
N GLU A 217 12.35 -6.88 -18.54
CA GLU A 217 11.32 -7.57 -19.32
C GLU A 217 9.91 -7.11 -18.93
N GLN A 218 9.64 -6.91 -17.64
CA GLN A 218 8.35 -6.36 -17.19
C GLN A 218 8.12 -4.95 -17.72
N TYR A 219 9.16 -4.11 -17.75
CA TYR A 219 9.09 -2.77 -18.33
C TYR A 219 8.76 -2.84 -19.84
N LEU A 220 9.45 -3.69 -20.59
CA LEU A 220 9.26 -3.82 -22.04
C LEU A 220 7.84 -4.31 -22.38
N VAL A 221 7.35 -5.35 -21.68
CA VAL A 221 5.98 -5.83 -21.84
C VAL A 221 4.97 -4.72 -21.53
N LYS A 222 5.20 -3.95 -20.45
CA LYS A 222 4.32 -2.85 -20.09
C LYS A 222 4.41 -1.68 -21.07
N GLN A 223 5.59 -1.42 -21.62
CA GLN A 223 5.79 -0.41 -22.65
C GLN A 223 4.98 -0.76 -23.92
N ASP A 224 5.02 -2.00 -24.37
CA ASP A 224 4.24 -2.46 -25.51
C ASP A 224 2.74 -2.31 -25.28
N GLU A 225 2.22 -2.75 -24.12
CA GLU A 225 0.82 -2.58 -23.74
C GLU A 225 0.37 -1.12 -23.77
N VAL A 226 1.18 -0.21 -23.21
CA VAL A 226 0.87 1.23 -23.18
C VAL A 226 0.97 1.83 -24.58
N THR A 227 1.98 1.48 -25.36
CA THR A 227 2.15 1.96 -26.73
C THR A 227 0.97 1.57 -27.61
N ASP A 228 0.52 0.33 -27.54
CA ASP A 228 -0.60 -0.18 -28.33
C ASP A 228 -1.95 0.44 -27.92
N SER A 229 -2.08 0.86 -26.65
CA SER A 229 -3.31 1.43 -26.11
C SER A 229 -3.42 2.95 -26.20
N GLN A 230 -2.37 3.66 -26.58
CA GLN A 230 -2.36 5.13 -26.59
C GLN A 230 -2.31 5.71 -28.01
N PHE A 231 -3.09 6.77 -28.28
CA PHE A 231 -3.01 7.52 -29.53
C PHE A 231 -1.66 8.26 -29.67
N PHE A 232 -1.09 8.71 -28.55
CA PHE A 232 0.19 9.40 -28.48
C PHE A 232 0.98 8.85 -27.31
N TYR A 233 1.90 7.94 -27.59
CA TYR A 233 2.81 7.41 -26.60
C TYR A 233 4.04 8.32 -26.48
N LYS A 234 4.46 8.55 -25.23
CA LYS A 234 5.71 9.23 -24.92
C LYS A 234 6.57 8.28 -24.10
N GLU A 235 7.72 7.94 -24.65
CA GLU A 235 8.70 7.10 -23.98
C GLU A 235 9.22 7.72 -22.69
N TYR A 236 9.64 6.91 -21.75
CA TYR A 236 10.26 7.36 -20.51
C TYR A 236 11.58 8.08 -20.79
N PHE A 237 11.73 9.29 -20.30
CA PHE A 237 12.77 10.21 -20.76
C PHE A 237 14.20 9.70 -20.55
N LYS A 238 14.50 8.97 -19.46
CA LYS A 238 15.84 8.43 -19.23
C LYS A 238 16.23 7.37 -20.27
N PHE A 239 15.27 6.60 -20.79
CA PHE A 239 15.53 5.65 -21.87
C PHE A 239 15.62 6.30 -23.25
N VAL A 240 15.10 7.54 -23.40
CA VAL A 240 15.38 8.37 -24.58
C VAL A 240 16.82 8.88 -24.56
N GLU A 241 17.35 9.23 -23.39
CA GLU A 241 18.74 9.70 -23.22
C GLU A 241 19.76 8.57 -23.41
N LYS A 242 19.55 7.42 -22.77
CA LYS A 242 20.37 6.22 -22.91
C LYS A 242 19.45 5.00 -22.93
N SER A 243 19.40 4.31 -24.09
CA SER A 243 18.49 3.16 -24.27
C SER A 243 18.86 1.98 -23.38
N HIS A 244 17.86 1.17 -23.02
CA HIS A 244 18.06 -0.06 -22.27
C HIS A 244 19.02 -1.03 -22.99
N SER A 245 18.99 -1.08 -24.33
CA SER A 245 19.90 -1.90 -25.11
C SER A 245 21.36 -1.46 -25.00
N HIS A 246 21.61 -0.15 -24.88
CA HIS A 246 22.96 0.35 -24.65
C HIS A 246 23.49 -0.01 -23.25
N TYR A 247 22.64 0.06 -22.22
CA TYR A 247 23.00 -0.43 -20.88
C TYR A 247 23.36 -1.92 -20.90
N LEU A 248 22.55 -2.75 -21.57
CA LEU A 248 22.82 -4.19 -21.67
C LEU A 248 24.15 -4.47 -22.38
N GLU A 249 24.44 -3.79 -23.50
CA GLU A 249 25.68 -3.94 -24.27
C GLU A 249 26.92 -3.56 -23.42
N GLU A 250 26.85 -2.48 -22.68
CA GLU A 250 27.94 -2.07 -21.77
C GLU A 250 28.16 -3.09 -20.66
N ILE A 251 27.09 -3.53 -19.99
CA ILE A 251 27.17 -4.50 -18.90
C ILE A 251 27.72 -5.85 -19.43
N GLU A 252 27.21 -6.34 -20.54
CA GLU A 252 27.68 -7.59 -21.17
C GLU A 252 29.15 -7.52 -21.57
N THR A 253 29.59 -6.35 -22.05
CA THR A 253 31.02 -6.10 -22.38
C THR A 253 31.87 -6.16 -21.11
N LEU A 254 31.43 -5.56 -20.01
CA LEU A 254 32.14 -5.64 -18.74
C LEU A 254 32.20 -7.08 -18.20
N ILE A 255 31.08 -7.82 -18.25
CA ILE A 255 31.01 -9.21 -17.83
C ILE A 255 31.99 -10.09 -18.66
N GLN A 256 32.04 -9.86 -19.97
CA GLN A 256 33.00 -10.58 -20.83
C GLN A 256 34.45 -10.31 -20.42
N ARG A 257 34.82 -9.04 -20.22
CA ARG A 257 36.19 -8.66 -19.79
C ARG A 257 36.54 -9.24 -18.43
N ILE A 258 35.60 -9.27 -17.50
CA ILE A 258 35.74 -9.91 -16.18
C ILE A 258 36.04 -11.42 -16.37
N SER A 259 35.33 -12.08 -17.27
CA SER A 259 35.59 -13.51 -17.60
C SER A 259 36.95 -13.77 -18.20
N GLU A 260 37.58 -12.77 -18.84
CA GLU A 260 38.93 -12.78 -19.38
C GLU A 260 40.02 -12.47 -18.34
N GLY A 261 39.61 -12.16 -17.09
CA GLY A 261 40.49 -11.96 -15.94
C GLY A 261 40.61 -10.53 -15.43
N GLU A 262 39.84 -9.57 -15.95
CA GLU A 262 39.83 -8.19 -15.51
C GLU A 262 38.89 -7.95 -14.27
N ASN A 263 39.09 -8.69 -13.19
CA ASN A 263 38.20 -8.70 -12.02
C ASN A 263 38.02 -7.32 -11.35
N TYR A 264 38.92 -6.36 -11.59
CA TYR A 264 38.77 -5.00 -11.07
C TYR A 264 37.56 -4.26 -11.62
N LEU A 265 36.93 -4.76 -12.69
CA LEU A 265 35.72 -4.20 -13.30
C LEU A 265 34.42 -4.69 -12.63
N GLU A 266 34.47 -5.67 -11.72
CA GLU A 266 33.27 -6.23 -11.06
C GLU A 266 32.41 -5.14 -10.40
N GLN A 267 33.01 -4.22 -9.66
CA GLN A 267 32.28 -3.14 -9.00
C GLN A 267 31.63 -2.17 -9.99
N GLU A 268 32.29 -1.88 -11.11
CA GLU A 268 31.74 -1.03 -12.17
C GLU A 268 30.52 -1.70 -12.82
N ALA A 269 30.63 -3.00 -13.13
CA ALA A 269 29.52 -3.77 -13.69
C ALA A 269 28.33 -3.89 -12.74
N ILE A 270 28.57 -4.08 -11.43
CA ILE A 270 27.53 -4.06 -10.40
C ILE A 270 26.83 -2.72 -10.38
N THR A 271 27.58 -1.62 -10.31
CA THR A 271 27.01 -0.25 -10.24
C THR A 271 26.17 0.06 -11.47
N LEU A 272 26.64 -0.31 -12.67
CA LEU A 272 25.90 -0.07 -13.91
C LEU A 272 24.63 -0.95 -13.99
N THR A 273 24.67 -2.16 -13.44
CA THR A 273 23.51 -3.05 -13.36
C THR A 273 22.45 -2.51 -12.38
N GLU A 274 22.88 -2.00 -11.22
CA GLU A 274 22.00 -1.33 -10.26
C GLU A 274 21.36 -0.07 -10.86
N GLU A 275 22.13 0.73 -11.62
CA GLU A 275 21.62 1.90 -12.32
C GLU A 275 20.54 1.53 -13.35
N LEU A 276 20.79 0.51 -14.19
CA LEU A 276 19.80 0.00 -15.14
C LEU A 276 18.53 -0.44 -14.40
N MET A 277 18.67 -1.15 -13.30
CA MET A 277 17.54 -1.66 -12.51
C MET A 277 16.70 -0.52 -11.94
N GLN A 278 17.36 0.49 -11.35
CA GLN A 278 16.67 1.67 -10.80
C GLN A 278 15.92 2.43 -11.89
N ILE A 279 16.57 2.72 -13.04
CA ILE A 279 15.94 3.44 -14.16
C ILE A 279 14.76 2.64 -14.72
N THR A 280 14.89 1.32 -14.79
CA THR A 280 13.83 0.43 -15.26
C THR A 280 12.61 0.45 -14.33
N LEU A 281 12.82 0.41 -13.00
CA LEU A 281 11.75 0.51 -12.02
C LEU A 281 11.04 1.87 -12.06
N GLU A 282 11.79 2.96 -12.21
CA GLU A 282 11.20 4.29 -12.42
C GLU A 282 10.39 4.35 -13.71
N GLY A 283 10.89 3.77 -14.80
CA GLY A 283 10.20 3.65 -16.07
C GLY A 283 8.93 2.79 -15.97
N LEU A 284 8.98 1.67 -15.25
CA LEU A 284 7.83 0.84 -14.99
C LEU A 284 6.76 1.59 -14.18
N HIS A 285 7.17 2.37 -13.17
CA HIS A 285 6.27 3.24 -12.44
C HIS A 285 5.64 4.32 -13.33
N TYR A 286 6.43 4.93 -14.22
CA TYR A 286 5.93 5.89 -15.21
C TYR A 286 4.84 5.25 -16.10
N LEU A 287 5.07 4.03 -16.59
CA LEU A 287 4.11 3.32 -17.46
C LEU A 287 2.86 2.86 -16.69
N THR A 288 2.99 2.38 -15.47
CA THR A 288 1.84 1.96 -14.64
C THR A 288 0.96 3.13 -14.24
N THR A 289 1.55 4.33 -14.12
CA THR A 289 0.82 5.57 -13.79
C THR A 289 0.54 6.45 -15.01
N TYR A 290 0.78 5.97 -16.24
CA TYR A 290 0.72 6.76 -17.47
C TYR A 290 -0.60 7.53 -17.62
N ASN A 291 -1.71 6.88 -17.36
CA ASN A 291 -3.05 7.45 -17.48
C ASN A 291 -3.59 8.09 -16.19
N TRP A 292 -2.80 8.23 -15.13
CA TRP A 292 -3.29 8.68 -13.83
C TRP A 292 -3.95 10.06 -13.86
N ARG A 293 -3.43 11.00 -14.68
CA ARG A 293 -3.99 12.34 -14.81
C ARG A 293 -5.38 12.32 -15.44
N PHE A 294 -5.56 11.49 -16.45
CA PHE A 294 -6.84 11.32 -17.13
C PHE A 294 -7.87 10.71 -16.17
N ILE A 295 -7.53 9.62 -15.51
CA ILE A 295 -8.40 8.95 -14.53
C ILE A 295 -8.75 9.91 -13.38
N ARG A 296 -7.75 10.60 -12.82
CA ARG A 296 -7.97 11.60 -11.77
C ARG A 296 -8.93 12.71 -12.21
N THR A 297 -8.79 13.18 -13.44
CA THR A 297 -9.69 14.20 -14.00
C THR A 297 -11.13 13.67 -14.06
N ILE A 298 -11.35 12.47 -14.58
CA ILE A 298 -12.68 11.85 -14.66
C ILE A 298 -13.29 11.69 -13.26
N VAL A 299 -12.54 11.14 -12.33
CA VAL A 299 -12.97 10.96 -10.93
C VAL A 299 -13.31 12.29 -10.27
N THR A 300 -12.46 13.31 -10.46
CA THR A 300 -12.71 14.67 -9.94
C THR A 300 -14.00 15.25 -10.51
N PHE A 301 -14.22 15.14 -11.83
CA PHE A 301 -15.47 15.56 -12.46
C PHE A 301 -16.67 14.78 -11.94
N GLY A 302 -16.52 13.49 -11.67
CA GLY A 302 -17.54 12.67 -11.05
C GLY A 302 -17.94 13.19 -9.67
N PHE A 303 -16.98 13.41 -8.78
CA PHE A 303 -17.22 13.93 -7.43
C PHE A 303 -17.79 15.36 -7.43
N VAL A 304 -17.23 16.26 -8.24
CA VAL A 304 -17.77 17.63 -8.38
C VAL A 304 -19.20 17.57 -8.91
N GLY A 305 -19.47 16.71 -9.91
CA GLY A 305 -20.81 16.48 -10.41
C GLY A 305 -21.78 15.96 -9.34
N TRP A 306 -21.32 15.01 -8.51
CA TRP A 306 -22.12 14.49 -7.39
C TRP A 306 -22.44 15.55 -6.34
N ILE A 307 -21.48 16.42 -6.01
CA ILE A 307 -21.70 17.55 -5.09
C ILE A 307 -22.80 18.48 -5.62
N PHE A 308 -22.74 18.90 -6.89
CA PHE A 308 -23.76 19.74 -7.48
C PHE A 308 -25.10 19.04 -7.63
N PHE A 309 -25.10 17.75 -7.97
CA PHE A 309 -26.32 16.93 -8.00
C PHE A 309 -27.00 16.91 -6.62
N SER A 310 -26.26 16.61 -5.57
CA SER A 310 -26.76 16.59 -4.18
C SER A 310 -27.23 17.97 -3.75
N PHE A 311 -26.54 19.03 -4.14
CA PHE A 311 -26.94 20.40 -3.87
C PHE A 311 -28.25 20.77 -4.58
N ILE A 312 -28.46 20.34 -5.83
CA ILE A 312 -29.74 20.57 -6.52
C ILE A 312 -30.89 19.84 -5.79
N ILE A 313 -30.66 18.61 -5.32
CA ILE A 313 -31.68 17.88 -4.53
C ILE A 313 -31.97 18.64 -3.24
N PHE A 314 -30.95 19.11 -2.54
CA PHE A 314 -31.10 19.94 -1.33
C PHE A 314 -31.95 21.20 -1.63
N LEU A 315 -31.64 21.92 -2.70
CA LEU A 315 -32.38 23.11 -3.08
C LEU A 315 -33.84 22.80 -3.41
N LYS A 316 -34.12 21.69 -4.09
CA LYS A 316 -35.50 21.24 -4.36
C LYS A 316 -36.26 20.89 -3.08
N SER A 317 -35.62 20.17 -2.17
CA SER A 317 -36.30 19.60 -0.99
C SER A 317 -36.49 20.60 0.15
N PHE A 318 -35.60 21.60 0.29
CA PHE A 318 -35.57 22.44 1.48
C PHE A 318 -35.65 23.96 1.22
N ILE A 319 -35.41 24.41 -0.01
CA ILE A 319 -35.31 25.83 -0.32
C ILE A 319 -36.43 26.30 -1.25
N LEU A 320 -36.78 25.50 -2.22
CA LEU A 320 -37.80 25.81 -3.21
C LEU A 320 -39.14 25.18 -2.80
N GLU A 321 -39.83 25.79 -1.84
CA GLU A 321 -41.19 25.40 -1.47
C GLU A 321 -42.14 25.57 -2.67
N ASN A 322 -42.77 24.52 -3.13
CA ASN A 322 -43.76 24.51 -4.23
C ASN A 322 -43.26 24.68 -5.67
N VAL A 323 -42.04 24.47 -5.99
CA VAL A 323 -41.60 24.38 -7.35
C VAL A 323 -40.97 22.98 -7.48
N ILE A 324 -41.63 22.03 -8.14
CA ILE A 324 -41.49 21.92 -9.54
C ILE A 324 -41.71 20.51 -10.01
N ASP A 325 -42.48 20.39 -10.99
CA ASP A 325 -42.34 19.38 -12.00
C ASP A 325 -40.88 19.05 -12.30
N ASP A 326 -40.49 17.80 -12.18
CA ASP A 326 -39.19 17.33 -12.66
C ASP A 326 -39.05 17.77 -14.12
N GLN A 327 -38.15 18.74 -14.35
CA GLN A 327 -37.89 19.18 -15.71
C GLN A 327 -37.37 18.00 -16.49
N LYS A 328 -38.21 17.48 -17.41
CA LYS A 328 -37.77 16.44 -18.34
C LYS A 328 -36.58 16.97 -19.13
N ALA A 329 -35.56 16.12 -19.23
CA ALA A 329 -34.38 16.48 -20.01
C ALA A 329 -34.79 16.87 -21.44
N SER A 330 -34.30 18.02 -21.90
CA SER A 330 -34.59 18.48 -23.24
C SER A 330 -33.95 17.55 -24.29
N PRO A 331 -34.50 17.42 -25.48
CA PRO A 331 -33.90 16.69 -26.58
C PRO A 331 -32.43 17.12 -26.83
N LEU A 332 -32.13 18.41 -26.61
CA LEU A 332 -30.78 18.96 -26.73
C LEU A 332 -29.84 18.38 -25.67
N SER A 333 -30.29 18.24 -24.41
CA SER A 333 -29.51 17.64 -23.35
C SER A 333 -29.16 16.19 -23.68
N HIS A 334 -30.11 15.40 -24.12
CA HIS A 334 -29.87 14.02 -24.54
C HIS A 334 -28.93 13.92 -25.73
N ALA A 335 -29.09 14.80 -26.72
CA ALA A 335 -28.19 14.84 -27.88
C ALA A 335 -26.76 15.16 -27.49
N VAL A 336 -26.54 16.21 -26.67
CA VAL A 336 -25.20 16.64 -26.25
C VAL A 336 -24.51 15.57 -25.39
N PHE A 337 -25.14 15.13 -24.31
CA PHE A 337 -24.51 14.16 -23.39
C PHE A 337 -24.45 12.74 -24.01
N GLY A 338 -25.41 12.38 -24.85
CA GLY A 338 -25.33 11.16 -25.65
C GLY A 338 -24.17 11.15 -26.62
N SER A 339 -23.97 12.25 -27.38
CA SER A 339 -22.84 12.37 -28.31
C SER A 339 -21.49 12.34 -27.57
N ILE A 340 -21.36 13.04 -26.44
CA ILE A 340 -20.16 13.00 -25.60
C ILE A 340 -19.93 11.56 -25.11
N GLY A 341 -20.98 10.88 -24.62
CA GLY A 341 -20.89 9.52 -24.17
C GLY A 341 -20.43 8.56 -25.26
N ILE A 342 -21.01 8.65 -26.44
CA ILE A 342 -20.60 7.83 -27.60
C ILE A 342 -19.13 8.08 -27.97
N LEU A 343 -18.72 9.33 -28.07
CA LEU A 343 -17.35 9.69 -28.42
C LEU A 343 -16.33 9.16 -27.40
N LEU A 344 -16.61 9.36 -26.10
CA LEU A 344 -15.70 8.89 -25.04
C LEU A 344 -15.64 7.36 -24.98
N ASN A 345 -16.79 6.67 -25.14
CA ASN A 345 -16.79 5.20 -25.21
C ASN A 345 -16.06 4.69 -26.46
N TRP A 346 -16.17 5.38 -27.58
CA TRP A 346 -15.42 5.04 -28.80
C TRP A 346 -13.91 5.18 -28.60
N ILE A 347 -13.46 6.24 -27.92
CA ILE A 347 -12.05 6.44 -27.56
C ILE A 347 -11.55 5.28 -26.67
N LEU A 348 -12.30 4.93 -25.62
CA LEU A 348 -11.94 3.82 -24.74
C LEU A 348 -11.90 2.47 -25.47
N PHE A 349 -12.84 2.26 -26.39
CA PHE A 349 -12.87 1.05 -27.21
C PHE A 349 -11.64 0.96 -28.11
N TYR A 350 -11.28 2.05 -28.77
CA TYR A 350 -10.07 2.12 -29.61
C TYR A 350 -8.79 1.87 -28.81
N GLN A 351 -8.73 2.37 -27.58
CA GLN A 351 -7.59 2.17 -26.66
C GLN A 351 -7.57 0.80 -25.99
N HIS A 352 -8.48 -0.11 -26.34
CA HIS A 352 -8.62 -1.42 -25.67
C HIS A 352 -8.70 -1.30 -24.13
N SER A 353 -9.30 -0.21 -23.65
CA SER A 353 -9.36 0.11 -22.22
C SER A 353 -10.12 -0.94 -21.43
N PRO A 354 -9.71 -1.22 -20.17
CA PRO A 354 -10.42 -2.14 -19.29
C PRO A 354 -11.88 -1.70 -19.04
N PHE A 355 -12.76 -2.66 -18.82
CA PHE A 355 -14.19 -2.40 -18.58
C PHE A 355 -14.46 -1.36 -17.48
N ASN A 356 -13.62 -1.33 -16.46
CA ASN A 356 -13.73 -0.36 -15.35
C ASN A 356 -13.71 1.10 -15.83
N PHE A 357 -12.97 1.42 -16.90
CA PHE A 357 -12.87 2.80 -17.41
C PHE A 357 -14.20 3.28 -18.01
N TYR A 358 -14.94 2.37 -18.64
CA TYR A 358 -16.29 2.68 -19.13
C TYR A 358 -17.26 2.99 -17.98
N MET A 359 -17.13 2.26 -16.86
CA MET A 359 -17.91 2.52 -15.65
C MET A 359 -17.56 3.88 -15.04
N TYR A 360 -16.28 4.24 -14.97
CA TYR A 360 -15.85 5.57 -14.46
C TYR A 360 -16.41 6.73 -15.26
N LEU A 361 -16.64 6.58 -16.58
CA LEU A 361 -17.25 7.63 -17.41
C LEU A 361 -18.73 7.84 -17.15
N LEU A 362 -19.47 6.81 -16.72
CA LEU A 362 -20.90 6.92 -16.50
C LEU A 362 -21.26 7.93 -15.40
N PHE A 363 -20.47 7.98 -14.32
CA PHE A 363 -20.73 8.89 -13.19
C PHE A 363 -20.71 10.37 -13.59
N PRO A 364 -19.65 10.92 -14.18
CA PRO A 364 -19.67 12.32 -14.58
C PRO A 364 -20.73 12.60 -15.66
N LEU A 365 -20.91 11.70 -16.64
CA LEU A 365 -21.95 11.89 -17.67
C LEU A 365 -23.34 12.00 -17.07
N TYR A 366 -23.68 11.11 -16.12
CA TYR A 366 -24.97 11.14 -15.42
C TYR A 366 -25.16 12.44 -14.63
N PHE A 367 -24.22 12.77 -13.74
CA PHE A 367 -24.36 13.94 -12.87
C PHE A 367 -24.38 15.25 -13.66
N TRP A 368 -23.51 15.42 -14.63
CA TRP A 368 -23.47 16.65 -15.42
C TRP A 368 -24.65 16.79 -16.36
N SER A 369 -25.20 15.69 -16.90
CA SER A 369 -26.47 15.68 -17.64
C SER A 369 -27.63 16.14 -16.75
N TYR A 370 -27.71 15.64 -15.52
CA TYR A 370 -28.73 16.06 -14.55
C TYR A 370 -28.58 17.53 -14.17
N ILE A 371 -27.37 18.01 -13.89
CA ILE A 371 -27.08 19.41 -13.57
C ILE A 371 -27.49 20.31 -14.74
N PHE A 372 -27.11 19.96 -15.95
CA PHE A 372 -27.46 20.72 -17.15
C PHE A 372 -28.99 20.81 -17.32
N THR A 373 -29.69 19.72 -17.13
CA THR A 373 -31.15 19.67 -17.20
C THR A 373 -31.78 20.57 -16.14
N ASN A 374 -31.27 20.53 -14.92
CA ASN A 374 -31.80 21.27 -13.78
C ASN A 374 -31.12 22.63 -13.51
N ARG A 375 -30.41 23.20 -14.52
CA ARG A 375 -29.68 24.47 -14.37
C ARG A 375 -30.57 25.66 -13.95
N SER A 376 -31.85 25.66 -14.32
CA SER A 376 -32.84 26.67 -13.90
C SER A 376 -33.12 26.53 -12.41
N VAL A 377 -33.30 25.30 -11.91
CA VAL A 377 -33.49 24.99 -10.49
C VAL A 377 -32.28 25.46 -9.68
N LEU A 378 -31.07 25.13 -10.16
CA LEU A 378 -29.83 25.55 -9.50
C LEU A 378 -29.75 27.09 -9.37
N ARG A 379 -30.05 27.83 -10.45
CA ARG A 379 -30.05 29.30 -10.45
C ARG A 379 -31.12 29.88 -9.51
N SER A 380 -32.35 29.38 -9.60
CA SER A 380 -33.47 29.85 -8.77
C SER A 380 -33.24 29.48 -7.30
N GLY A 381 -32.78 28.27 -7.03
CA GLY A 381 -32.48 27.82 -5.65
C GLY A 381 -31.37 28.61 -5.00
N ILE A 382 -30.27 28.87 -5.70
CA ILE A 382 -29.18 29.74 -5.17
C ILE A 382 -29.70 31.14 -4.90
N LYS A 383 -30.53 31.72 -5.80
CA LYS A 383 -31.13 33.04 -5.61
C LYS A 383 -32.02 33.07 -4.36
N GLU A 384 -32.86 32.05 -4.17
CA GLU A 384 -33.75 31.97 -3.01
C GLU A 384 -32.98 31.69 -1.72
N PHE A 385 -31.99 30.81 -1.73
CA PHE A 385 -31.09 30.52 -0.60
C PHE A 385 -30.41 31.77 -0.04
N PHE A 386 -29.98 32.67 -0.93
CA PHE A 386 -29.34 33.93 -0.54
C PHE A 386 -30.30 35.15 -0.53
N LYS A 387 -31.60 34.92 -0.56
CA LYS A 387 -32.58 36.00 -0.55
C LYS A 387 -32.52 36.81 0.76
N GLY A 388 -32.54 38.12 0.59
CA GLY A 388 -32.43 39.04 1.76
C GLY A 388 -31.02 39.13 2.38
N THR A 389 -30.03 38.40 1.86
CA THR A 389 -28.64 38.50 2.37
C THR A 389 -27.84 39.53 1.58
N SER A 390 -27.02 40.34 2.30
CA SER A 390 -26.07 41.24 1.64
C SER A 390 -24.92 40.47 0.97
N PRO A 391 -24.26 41.05 -0.03
CA PRO A 391 -23.14 40.40 -0.70
C PRO A 391 -22.06 39.88 0.25
N TRP A 392 -21.72 40.68 1.27
CA TRP A 392 -20.76 40.30 2.30
C TRP A 392 -21.19 39.05 3.10
N LYS A 393 -22.44 39.02 3.52
CA LYS A 393 -23.01 37.87 4.25
C LYS A 393 -23.00 36.60 3.39
N ARG A 394 -23.24 36.70 2.07
CA ARG A 394 -23.14 35.56 1.14
C ARG A 394 -21.72 34.98 1.12
N VAL A 395 -20.71 35.82 0.99
CA VAL A 395 -19.30 35.42 1.04
C VAL A 395 -19.01 34.73 2.38
N LEU A 396 -19.43 35.33 3.50
CA LEU A 396 -19.19 34.75 4.81
C LEU A 396 -19.84 33.36 4.97
N ILE A 397 -21.10 33.19 4.56
CA ILE A 397 -21.80 31.90 4.60
C ILE A 397 -21.06 30.86 3.75
N THR A 398 -20.66 31.23 2.53
CA THR A 398 -19.92 30.32 1.63
C THR A 398 -18.57 29.91 2.23
N ILE A 399 -17.80 30.85 2.77
CA ILE A 399 -16.53 30.55 3.46
C ILE A 399 -16.79 29.65 4.67
N SER A 400 -17.82 29.93 5.48
CA SER A 400 -18.12 29.09 6.64
C SER A 400 -18.44 27.64 6.26
N ILE A 401 -19.25 27.44 5.22
CA ILE A 401 -19.56 26.10 4.72
C ILE A 401 -18.28 25.38 4.27
N ILE A 402 -17.43 26.05 3.47
CA ILE A 402 -16.16 25.46 3.02
C ILE A 402 -15.26 25.15 4.22
N SER A 403 -15.16 26.06 5.19
CA SER A 403 -14.33 25.86 6.38
C SER A 403 -14.77 24.67 7.23
N VAL A 404 -16.09 24.41 7.31
CA VAL A 404 -16.61 23.23 8.01
C VAL A 404 -16.19 21.95 7.30
N TYR A 405 -16.31 21.89 5.97
CA TYR A 405 -15.87 20.72 5.20
C TYR A 405 -14.38 20.48 5.31
N GLU A 406 -13.57 21.53 5.16
CA GLU A 406 -12.10 21.44 5.33
C GLU A 406 -11.73 21.05 6.78
N GLY A 407 -12.46 21.56 7.76
CA GLY A 407 -12.30 21.17 9.17
C GLY A 407 -12.59 19.70 9.41
N ILE A 408 -13.62 19.14 8.77
CA ILE A 408 -13.91 17.70 8.83
C ILE A 408 -12.78 16.90 8.19
N VAL A 409 -12.33 17.27 6.99
CA VAL A 409 -11.21 16.59 6.30
C VAL A 409 -9.93 16.66 7.15
N TYR A 410 -9.60 17.83 7.68
CA TYR A 410 -8.44 17.99 8.57
C TYR A 410 -8.56 17.15 9.85
N GLY A 411 -9.78 16.95 10.35
CA GLY A 411 -10.08 16.11 11.50
C GLY A 411 -9.70 14.64 11.33
N PHE A 412 -9.71 14.10 10.10
CA PHE A 412 -9.24 12.74 9.84
C PHE A 412 -7.73 12.58 10.10
N PHE A 413 -6.96 13.63 9.91
CA PHE A 413 -5.51 13.62 10.17
C PHE A 413 -5.18 14.09 11.61
N HIS A 414 -6.03 14.96 12.19
CA HIS A 414 -5.83 15.57 13.50
C HIS A 414 -7.11 15.49 14.33
N ARG A 415 -7.30 14.40 15.06
CA ARG A 415 -8.55 14.11 15.80
C ARG A 415 -9.01 15.20 16.75
N TRP A 416 -8.09 15.94 17.38
CA TRP A 416 -8.42 17.07 18.25
C TRP A 416 -9.33 18.13 17.58
N THR A 417 -9.34 18.18 16.24
CA THR A 417 -10.24 19.05 15.46
C THR A 417 -11.70 18.70 15.72
N PHE A 418 -12.03 17.42 15.84
CA PHE A 418 -13.39 16.98 16.16
C PHE A 418 -13.78 17.39 17.59
N THR A 419 -12.85 17.32 18.55
CA THR A 419 -13.03 17.88 19.90
C THR A 419 -13.41 19.36 19.83
N LEU A 420 -12.67 20.15 19.05
CA LEU A 420 -12.97 21.59 18.87
C LEU A 420 -14.34 21.81 18.23
N ILE A 421 -14.65 21.08 17.14
CA ILE A 421 -15.92 21.21 16.41
C ILE A 421 -17.11 20.87 17.34
N THR A 422 -17.05 19.75 18.07
CA THR A 422 -18.12 19.31 18.96
C THR A 422 -18.32 20.25 20.12
N ASN A 423 -17.26 20.84 20.70
CA ASN A 423 -17.35 21.84 21.75
C ASN A 423 -17.95 23.16 21.23
N ILE A 424 -17.62 23.59 20.00
CA ILE A 424 -18.26 24.75 19.37
C ILE A 424 -19.76 24.48 19.14
N LEU A 425 -20.11 23.29 18.66
CA LEU A 425 -21.49 22.87 18.44
C LEU A 425 -22.32 22.80 19.74
N ALA A 426 -21.68 22.66 20.91
CA ALA A 426 -22.36 22.72 22.19
C ALA A 426 -23.15 24.03 22.39
N PHE A 427 -22.71 25.12 21.75
CA PHE A 427 -23.40 26.44 21.82
C PHE A 427 -24.49 26.62 20.75
N TYR A 428 -24.67 25.67 19.83
CA TYR A 428 -25.61 25.76 18.72
C TYR A 428 -27.08 26.05 19.16
N PRO A 429 -27.67 25.43 20.22
CA PRO A 429 -29.02 25.68 20.63
C PRO A 429 -29.25 27.14 21.06
N PHE A 430 -28.24 27.78 21.69
CA PHE A 430 -28.34 29.19 22.09
C PHE A 430 -28.36 30.12 20.87
N ILE A 431 -27.58 29.79 19.83
CA ILE A 431 -27.56 30.53 18.56
C ILE A 431 -28.92 30.43 17.86
N CYS A 432 -29.54 29.23 17.92
CA CYS A 432 -30.87 28.99 17.35
C CYS A 432 -32.04 29.50 18.22
N GLY A 433 -31.76 30.06 19.40
CA GLY A 433 -32.77 30.61 20.28
C GLY A 433 -33.67 29.57 20.94
N VAL A 434 -33.17 28.34 21.13
CA VAL A 434 -33.89 27.27 21.85
C VAL A 434 -34.07 27.68 23.30
N ARG A 435 -35.33 27.78 23.77
CA ARG A 435 -35.68 28.28 25.13
C ARG A 435 -35.80 27.17 26.17
N GLU A 436 -35.93 25.90 25.74
CA GLU A 436 -36.10 24.79 26.67
C GLU A 436 -34.77 24.42 27.34
N LEU A 437 -34.70 24.63 28.63
CA LEU A 437 -33.48 24.41 29.42
C LEU A 437 -33.03 22.94 29.38
N SER A 438 -33.95 21.99 29.43
CA SER A 438 -33.70 20.56 29.35
C SER A 438 -33.01 20.16 28.06
N VAL A 439 -33.46 20.70 26.93
CA VAL A 439 -32.88 20.46 25.61
C VAL A 439 -31.46 21.04 25.55
N ASN A 440 -31.27 22.25 26.04
CA ASN A 440 -29.95 22.89 26.05
C ASN A 440 -28.93 22.13 26.91
N ILE A 441 -29.34 21.68 28.09
CA ILE A 441 -28.48 20.90 28.99
C ILE A 441 -28.11 19.55 28.33
N LEU A 442 -29.10 18.83 27.81
CA LEU A 442 -28.86 17.52 27.16
C LEU A 442 -27.94 17.68 25.96
N TRP A 443 -28.14 18.71 25.14
CA TRP A 443 -27.29 19.01 23.99
C TRP A 443 -25.84 19.28 24.39
N ILE A 444 -25.61 20.12 25.42
CA ILE A 444 -24.26 20.42 25.93
C ILE A 444 -23.60 19.15 26.44
N ILE A 445 -24.30 18.38 27.28
CA ILE A 445 -23.76 17.12 27.83
C ILE A 445 -23.36 16.17 26.71
N THR A 446 -24.24 15.98 25.71
CA THR A 446 -23.97 15.10 24.58
C THR A 446 -22.76 15.59 23.75
N SER A 447 -22.69 16.90 23.48
CA SER A 447 -21.58 17.49 22.73
C SER A 447 -20.25 17.36 23.47
N VAL A 448 -20.23 17.56 24.77
CA VAL A 448 -19.02 17.40 25.60
C VAL A 448 -18.62 15.93 25.69
N LEU A 449 -19.57 15.00 25.85
CA LEU A 449 -19.29 13.58 25.85
C LEU A 449 -18.69 13.12 24.49
N LEU A 450 -19.27 13.58 23.37
CA LEU A 450 -18.73 13.28 22.05
C LEU A 450 -17.30 13.80 21.87
N SER A 451 -16.96 14.94 22.50
CA SER A 451 -15.60 15.49 22.43
C SER A 451 -14.53 14.65 23.14
N THR A 452 -14.93 13.66 23.96
CA THR A 452 -14.00 12.79 24.67
C THR A 452 -13.56 11.55 23.84
N PHE A 453 -14.18 11.31 22.69
CA PHE A 453 -13.86 10.19 21.79
C PHE A 453 -12.76 10.51 20.75
N THR A 454 -12.00 11.56 20.93
CA THR A 454 -10.98 12.02 19.96
C THR A 454 -9.56 11.65 20.35
#